data_97c82ddcf4e283f73728a691b2e94249
#
_entry.id   97c82ddcf4e283f73728a691b2e94249
#
_cell.length_a   1.000
_cell.length_b   1.000
_cell.length_c   1.000
_cell.angle_alpha   90.00
_cell.angle_beta   90.00
_cell.angle_gamma   90.00
#
_symmetry.space_group_name_H-M   'P 1'
#
loop_
_entity.id
_entity.type
_entity.pdbx_description
1 polymer ?
#
loop_
_entity_poly.entity_id
_entity_poly.type
_entity_poly.pdbx_seq_one_letter_code
_entity_poly.pdbx_strand_id
1 'polypeptide(L)'
;LNFMDRIGSYSLQLEKKDISIEEFKATSFDGSSINDQFKEIIAKIGENIILSKFILIYNEENYMISSYIHNSYRNNIGKIVTVLKSKVQEINEESEALGKNLCMHIAASKPLALNIEKLDKELIKKEKEIQLDSIKSSGKPENIIEKILEGKMNKFYSESTLMNQQYILDPDNNVNQIIKNFSNTN
;
A
#
# COMPACT_ATOMS: atom_id res chain seq x y z
N LEU A 1 16.99 -15.53 0.89
CA LEU A 1 16.97 -14.22 1.56
C LEU A 1 18.18 -13.37 1.17
N ASN A 2 19.44 -13.88 1.22
CA ASN A 2 20.65 -13.12 0.83
C ASN A 2 20.55 -12.54 -0.60
N PHE A 3 19.95 -13.30 -1.52
CA PHE A 3 19.74 -12.84 -2.89
C PHE A 3 18.79 -11.63 -2.95
N MET A 4 17.73 -11.64 -2.17
CA MET A 4 16.79 -10.50 -2.10
C MET A 4 17.44 -9.24 -1.52
N ASP A 5 18.26 -9.38 -0.48
CA ASP A 5 19.04 -8.26 0.09
C ASP A 5 19.98 -7.66 -0.96
N ARG A 6 20.68 -8.51 -1.73
CA ARG A 6 21.61 -8.06 -2.77
C ARG A 6 20.89 -7.34 -3.92
N ILE A 7 19.77 -7.89 -4.40
CA ILE A 7 18.95 -7.24 -5.42
C ILE A 7 18.39 -5.91 -4.92
N GLY A 8 17.90 -5.87 -3.68
CA GLY A 8 17.40 -4.65 -3.05
C GLY A 8 18.49 -3.57 -3.00
N SER A 9 19.68 -3.89 -2.54
CA SER A 9 20.82 -2.97 -2.50
C SER A 9 21.25 -2.51 -3.90
N TYR A 10 21.24 -3.42 -4.87
CA TYR A 10 21.55 -3.10 -6.25
C TYR A 10 20.51 -2.16 -6.88
N SER A 11 19.23 -2.40 -6.61
CA SER A 11 18.14 -1.59 -7.16
C SER A 11 18.21 -0.11 -6.74
N LEU A 12 18.79 0.18 -5.58
CA LEU A 12 19.03 1.55 -5.11
C LEU A 12 20.14 2.29 -5.89
N GLN A 13 20.95 1.55 -6.65
CA GLN A 13 22.05 2.11 -7.46
C GLN A 13 21.62 2.35 -8.93
N LEU A 14 20.37 1.98 -9.29
CA LEU A 14 19.88 2.16 -10.64
C LEU A 14 19.66 3.64 -10.95
N GLU A 15 20.27 4.12 -12.03
CA GLU A 15 20.12 5.52 -12.47
C GLU A 15 18.75 5.79 -13.09
N LYS A 16 18.14 4.78 -13.72
CA LYS A 16 16.84 4.89 -14.37
C LYS A 16 15.71 4.89 -13.35
N LYS A 17 14.99 6.01 -13.26
CA LYS A 17 13.91 6.18 -12.28
C LYS A 17 12.65 5.37 -12.62
N ASP A 18 12.27 5.31 -13.88
CA ASP A 18 11.06 4.63 -14.36
C ASP A 18 11.45 3.33 -15.09
N ILE A 19 11.85 2.33 -14.31
CA ILE A 19 12.19 1.01 -14.84
C ILE A 19 11.01 0.06 -14.64
N SER A 20 10.58 -0.59 -15.74
CA SER A 20 9.56 -1.63 -15.65
C SER A 20 10.10 -2.90 -14.98
N ILE A 21 9.21 -3.76 -14.52
CA ILE A 21 9.61 -5.02 -13.90
C ILE A 21 10.32 -5.94 -14.90
N GLU A 22 9.95 -5.89 -16.17
CA GLU A 22 10.57 -6.65 -17.26
C GLU A 22 11.98 -6.16 -17.52
N GLU A 23 12.18 -4.86 -17.60
CA GLU A 23 13.52 -4.26 -17.72
C GLU A 23 14.38 -4.58 -16.51
N PHE A 24 13.83 -4.48 -15.30
CA PHE A 24 14.55 -4.86 -14.08
C PHE A 24 14.98 -6.32 -14.08
N LYS A 25 14.11 -7.25 -14.49
CA LYS A 25 14.43 -8.67 -14.64
C LYS A 25 15.54 -8.93 -15.66
N ALA A 26 15.57 -8.13 -16.73
CA ALA A 26 16.59 -8.24 -17.80
C ALA A 26 17.93 -7.59 -17.43
N THR A 27 17.98 -6.78 -16.36
CA THR A 27 19.20 -6.11 -15.95
C THR A 27 20.29 -7.11 -15.53
N SER A 28 21.51 -6.87 -15.97
CA SER A 28 22.68 -7.67 -15.57
C SER A 28 23.08 -7.33 -14.15
N PHE A 29 23.21 -8.34 -13.32
CA PHE A 29 23.62 -8.28 -11.93
C PHE A 29 24.52 -9.48 -11.61
N ASP A 30 25.74 -9.23 -11.14
CA ASP A 30 26.72 -10.28 -10.82
C ASP A 30 26.96 -11.31 -11.93
N GLY A 31 27.04 -10.85 -13.18
CA GLY A 31 27.44 -11.66 -14.33
C GLY A 31 26.33 -12.32 -15.12
N SER A 32 25.07 -12.29 -14.66
CA SER A 32 23.90 -12.78 -15.40
C SER A 32 22.67 -11.90 -15.19
N SER A 33 21.59 -12.13 -15.94
CA SER A 33 20.35 -11.37 -15.70
C SER A 33 19.75 -11.74 -14.37
N ILE A 34 19.05 -10.77 -13.74
CA ILE A 34 18.28 -11.04 -12.51
C ILE A 34 17.31 -12.20 -12.74
N ASN A 35 16.68 -12.26 -13.91
CA ASN A 35 15.77 -13.34 -14.27
C ASN A 35 16.45 -14.72 -14.30
N ASP A 36 17.66 -14.81 -14.83
CA ASP A 36 18.39 -16.09 -14.88
C ASP A 36 18.84 -16.53 -13.49
N GLN A 37 19.24 -15.59 -12.63
CA GLN A 37 19.52 -15.89 -11.23
C GLN A 37 18.28 -16.39 -10.48
N PHE A 38 17.07 -15.86 -10.76
CA PHE A 38 15.83 -16.43 -10.23
C PHE A 38 15.61 -17.87 -10.67
N LYS A 39 15.83 -18.17 -11.96
CA LYS A 39 15.73 -19.55 -12.48
C LYS A 39 16.68 -20.51 -11.78
N GLU A 40 17.94 -20.09 -11.56
CA GLU A 40 18.91 -20.88 -10.83
C GLU A 40 18.48 -21.15 -9.37
N ILE A 41 17.93 -20.14 -8.70
CA ILE A 41 17.43 -20.31 -7.34
C ILE A 41 16.25 -21.27 -7.30
N ILE A 42 15.28 -21.13 -8.23
CA ILE A 42 14.14 -22.02 -8.38
C ILE A 42 14.62 -23.47 -8.58
N ALA A 43 15.62 -23.68 -9.45
CA ALA A 43 16.18 -25.00 -9.69
C ALA A 43 16.85 -25.59 -8.43
N LYS A 44 17.49 -24.76 -7.60
CA LYS A 44 18.15 -25.23 -6.36
C LYS A 44 17.19 -25.58 -5.24
N ILE A 45 16.10 -24.80 -5.09
CA ILE A 45 15.15 -24.98 -3.96
C ILE A 45 13.93 -25.84 -4.33
N GLY A 46 13.66 -26.04 -5.61
CA GLY A 46 12.49 -26.78 -6.10
C GLY A 46 11.15 -26.06 -5.95
N GLU A 47 11.16 -24.78 -5.59
CA GLU A 47 9.95 -23.99 -5.40
C GLU A 47 9.87 -22.87 -6.45
N ASN A 48 8.68 -22.63 -7.00
CA ASN A 48 8.47 -21.54 -7.95
C ASN A 48 8.45 -20.19 -7.23
N ILE A 49 9.35 -19.30 -7.61
CA ILE A 49 9.44 -17.92 -7.09
C ILE A 49 9.14 -16.95 -8.22
N ILE A 50 8.22 -16.04 -8.00
CA ILE A 50 7.84 -15.03 -8.98
C ILE A 50 8.14 -13.64 -8.40
N LEU A 51 8.95 -12.86 -9.10
CA LEU A 51 9.04 -11.42 -8.89
C LEU A 51 7.83 -10.76 -9.56
N SER A 52 6.79 -10.50 -8.77
CA SER A 52 5.50 -10.01 -9.26
C SER A 52 5.43 -8.50 -9.39
N LYS A 53 6.22 -7.77 -8.59
CA LYS A 53 6.20 -6.31 -8.55
C LYS A 53 7.57 -5.74 -8.19
N PHE A 54 7.90 -4.62 -8.83
CA PHE A 54 9.08 -3.83 -8.53
C PHE A 54 8.68 -2.35 -8.52
N ILE A 55 9.07 -1.62 -7.48
CA ILE A 55 8.79 -0.19 -7.35
C ILE A 55 10.01 0.47 -6.72
N LEU A 56 10.48 1.57 -7.32
CA LEU A 56 11.44 2.49 -6.74
C LEU A 56 10.70 3.76 -6.28
N ILE A 57 10.91 4.13 -5.02
CA ILE A 57 10.37 5.35 -4.45
C ILE A 57 11.56 6.25 -4.11
N TYR A 58 11.60 7.41 -4.78
CA TYR A 58 12.66 8.39 -4.57
C TYR A 58 12.23 9.42 -3.54
N ASN A 59 13.16 9.80 -2.67
CA ASN A 59 12.94 10.93 -1.78
C ASN A 59 13.07 12.23 -2.58
N GLU A 60 12.32 13.24 -2.17
CA GLU A 60 12.30 14.57 -2.73
C GLU A 60 12.36 15.59 -1.61
N GLU A 61 12.72 16.82 -1.92
CA GLU A 61 12.70 17.92 -0.96
C GLU A 61 11.31 18.09 -0.36
N ASN A 62 11.22 18.28 0.94
CA ASN A 62 9.97 18.37 1.71
C ASN A 62 9.12 17.08 1.73
N TYR A 63 9.73 15.93 1.41
CA TYR A 63 9.09 14.64 1.59
C TYR A 63 9.86 13.76 2.56
N MET A 64 9.13 12.94 3.28
CA MET A 64 9.64 11.90 4.17
C MET A 64 9.15 10.54 3.69
N ILE A 65 10.06 9.55 3.70
CA ILE A 65 9.72 8.16 3.41
C ILE A 65 9.73 7.40 4.73
N SER A 66 8.57 6.88 5.11
CA SER A 66 8.41 6.01 6.28
C SER A 66 8.16 4.58 5.83
N SER A 67 8.59 3.60 6.63
CA SER A 67 8.34 2.20 6.34
C SER A 67 8.02 1.40 7.60
N TYR A 68 7.30 0.30 7.41
CA TYR A 68 7.05 -0.69 8.44
C TYR A 68 7.09 -2.10 7.84
N ILE A 69 7.74 -3.01 8.55
CA ILE A 69 7.89 -4.40 8.14
C ILE A 69 7.22 -5.29 9.18
N HIS A 70 6.18 -5.97 8.76
CA HIS A 70 5.45 -6.91 9.62
C HIS A 70 5.92 -8.33 9.37
N ASN A 71 6.10 -9.11 10.45
CA ASN A 71 6.70 -10.44 10.42
C ASN A 71 8.01 -10.45 9.64
N SER A 72 8.97 -9.68 10.16
CA SER A 72 10.31 -9.57 9.59
C SER A 72 11.05 -10.91 9.66
N TYR A 73 11.61 -11.34 8.54
CA TYR A 73 12.55 -12.47 8.46
C TYR A 73 13.99 -12.02 8.65
N ARG A 74 14.30 -10.78 8.20
CA ARG A 74 15.58 -10.07 8.31
C ARG A 74 15.32 -8.58 8.23
N ASN A 75 16.37 -7.77 8.42
CA ASN A 75 16.29 -6.34 8.11
C ASN A 75 15.81 -6.15 6.66
N ASN A 76 14.83 -5.30 6.48
CA ASN A 76 14.24 -4.94 5.17
C ASN A 76 13.50 -6.07 4.42
N ILE A 77 13.33 -7.25 5.01
CA ILE A 77 12.58 -8.36 4.41
C ILE A 77 11.52 -8.86 5.39
N GLY A 78 10.28 -8.84 4.99
CA GLY A 78 9.15 -9.33 5.80
C GLY A 78 8.00 -9.85 4.97
N LYS A 79 7.01 -10.39 5.64
CA LYS A 79 5.79 -10.92 5.00
C LYS A 79 4.92 -9.80 4.44
N ILE A 80 4.85 -8.66 5.14
CA ILE A 80 4.16 -7.45 4.70
C ILE A 80 5.14 -6.29 4.89
N VAL A 81 5.32 -5.51 3.84
CA VAL A 81 6.12 -4.29 3.87
C VAL A 81 5.23 -3.15 3.41
N THR A 82 5.15 -2.10 4.21
CA THR A 82 4.48 -0.85 3.84
C THR A 82 5.49 0.26 3.73
N VAL A 83 5.31 1.08 2.70
CA VAL A 83 6.12 2.27 2.48
C VAL A 83 5.17 3.44 2.24
N LEU A 84 5.39 4.52 2.96
CA LEU A 84 4.62 5.75 2.86
C LEU A 84 5.56 6.91 2.50
N LYS A 85 5.26 7.60 1.41
CA LYS A 85 5.88 8.88 1.06
C LYS A 85 4.89 9.99 1.41
N SER A 86 5.26 10.84 2.34
CA SER A 86 4.42 11.94 2.81
C SER A 86 5.15 13.28 2.64
N LYS A 87 4.39 14.30 2.25
CA LYS A 87 4.89 15.67 2.27
C LYS A 87 4.88 16.16 3.71
N VAL A 88 5.97 16.75 4.16
CA VAL A 88 6.13 17.25 5.53
C VAL A 88 6.70 18.66 5.49
N GLN A 89 6.42 19.46 6.51
CA GLN A 89 7.06 20.77 6.67
C GLN A 89 8.47 20.61 7.26
N GLU A 90 8.59 19.73 8.23
CA GLU A 90 9.85 19.41 8.90
C GLU A 90 9.91 17.91 9.22
N ILE A 91 11.12 17.35 9.09
CA ILE A 91 11.40 15.99 9.54
C ILE A 91 11.92 16.09 10.98
N ASN A 92 11.11 15.62 11.92
CA ASN A 92 11.41 15.56 13.34
C ASN A 92 10.86 14.25 13.95
N GLU A 93 11.13 14.01 15.22
CA GLU A 93 10.71 12.78 15.90
C GLU A 93 9.20 12.53 15.83
N GLU A 94 8.39 13.59 15.89
CA GLU A 94 6.92 13.48 15.83
C GLU A 94 6.43 13.09 14.44
N SER A 95 6.97 13.72 13.39
CA SER A 95 6.62 13.38 12.00
C SER A 95 7.08 11.97 11.63
N GLU A 96 8.27 11.54 12.09
CA GLU A 96 8.77 10.18 11.92
C GLU A 96 7.90 9.16 12.65
N ALA A 97 7.49 9.45 13.89
CA ALA A 97 6.59 8.59 14.66
C ALA A 97 5.22 8.44 13.99
N LEU A 98 4.63 9.56 13.52
CA LEU A 98 3.37 9.54 12.80
C LEU A 98 3.49 8.72 11.51
N GLY A 99 4.54 8.94 10.72
CA GLY A 99 4.78 8.20 9.47
C GLY A 99 4.89 6.69 9.70
N LYS A 100 5.62 6.27 10.74
CA LYS A 100 5.74 4.85 11.14
C LYS A 100 4.40 4.28 11.59
N ASN A 101 3.65 5.01 12.40
CA ASN A 101 2.34 4.59 12.88
C ASN A 101 1.32 4.46 11.75
N LEU A 102 1.36 5.36 10.75
CA LEU A 102 0.55 5.25 9.54
C LEU A 102 0.93 4.02 8.71
N CYS A 103 2.22 3.70 8.60
CA CYS A 103 2.67 2.47 7.94
C CYS A 103 2.15 1.21 8.68
N MET A 104 2.12 1.21 10.01
CA MET A 104 1.54 0.13 10.81
C MET A 104 0.03 0.01 10.57
N HIS A 105 -0.68 1.13 10.54
CA HIS A 105 -2.10 1.18 10.20
C HIS A 105 -2.36 0.59 8.80
N ILE A 106 -1.60 0.99 7.79
CA ILE A 106 -1.73 0.47 6.41
C ILE A 106 -1.51 -1.05 6.38
N ALA A 107 -0.52 -1.56 7.11
CA ALA A 107 -0.25 -3.00 7.18
C ALA A 107 -1.42 -3.78 7.78
N ALA A 108 -2.08 -3.23 8.79
CA ALA A 108 -3.21 -3.85 9.49
C ALA A 108 -4.52 -3.71 8.70
N SER A 109 -4.85 -2.51 8.25
CA SER A 109 -6.15 -2.16 7.66
C SER A 109 -6.22 -2.37 6.14
N LYS A 110 -5.08 -2.54 5.46
CA LYS A 110 -4.95 -2.87 4.03
C LYS A 110 -5.85 -2.03 3.11
N PRO A 111 -5.75 -0.69 3.14
CA PRO A 111 -6.54 0.15 2.27
C PRO A 111 -6.28 -0.17 0.80
N LEU A 112 -7.31 -0.10 -0.03
CA LEU A 112 -7.23 -0.34 -1.47
C LEU A 112 -6.75 0.90 -2.23
N ALA A 113 -7.01 2.10 -1.67
CA ALA A 113 -6.58 3.37 -2.24
C ALA A 113 -6.34 4.41 -1.15
N LEU A 114 -5.69 5.52 -1.52
CA LEU A 114 -5.47 6.66 -0.62
C LEU A 114 -6.79 7.32 -0.22
N ASN A 115 -7.63 7.60 -1.20
CA ASN A 115 -8.94 8.25 -1.05
C ASN A 115 -9.93 7.71 -2.10
N ILE A 116 -11.19 8.16 -2.06
CA ILE A 116 -12.26 7.69 -2.93
C ILE A 116 -11.95 7.94 -4.41
N GLU A 117 -11.34 9.09 -4.76
CA GLU A 117 -11.00 9.45 -6.13
C GLU A 117 -9.93 8.53 -6.75
N LYS A 118 -9.14 7.85 -5.90
CA LYS A 118 -8.11 6.90 -6.30
C LYS A 118 -8.56 5.44 -6.29
N LEU A 119 -9.77 5.16 -5.84
CA LEU A 119 -10.35 3.84 -5.98
C LEU A 119 -10.60 3.51 -7.45
N ASP A 120 -10.38 2.24 -7.80
CA ASP A 120 -10.72 1.72 -9.11
C ASP A 120 -12.23 1.84 -9.37
N LYS A 121 -12.60 2.48 -10.47
CA LYS A 121 -14.00 2.72 -10.86
C LYS A 121 -14.77 1.42 -11.12
N GLU A 122 -14.11 0.42 -11.68
CA GLU A 122 -14.72 -0.90 -11.90
C GLU A 122 -14.97 -1.61 -10.57
N LEU A 123 -14.08 -1.46 -9.59
CA LEU A 123 -14.28 -1.99 -8.25
C LEU A 123 -15.50 -1.32 -7.57
N ILE A 124 -15.61 0.01 -7.64
CA ILE A 124 -16.76 0.76 -7.10
C ILE A 124 -18.06 0.29 -7.76
N LYS A 125 -18.07 0.16 -9.09
CA LYS A 125 -19.23 -0.28 -9.85
C LYS A 125 -19.67 -1.68 -9.44
N LYS A 126 -18.72 -2.61 -9.37
CA LYS A 126 -18.96 -4.00 -8.96
C LYS A 126 -19.50 -4.09 -7.54
N GLU A 127 -18.92 -3.35 -6.61
CA GLU A 127 -19.40 -3.32 -5.23
C GLU A 127 -20.82 -2.77 -5.15
N LYS A 128 -21.12 -1.68 -5.88
CA LYS A 128 -22.46 -1.10 -5.96
C LYS A 128 -23.49 -2.09 -6.50
N GLU A 129 -23.15 -2.85 -7.52
CA GLU A 129 -24.03 -3.90 -8.09
C GLU A 129 -24.30 -5.00 -7.06
N ILE A 130 -23.27 -5.51 -6.38
CA ILE A 130 -23.39 -6.54 -5.33
C ILE A 130 -24.29 -6.04 -4.20
N GLN A 131 -24.08 -4.80 -3.72
CA GLN A 131 -24.88 -4.24 -2.64
C GLN A 131 -26.34 -4.01 -3.07
N LEU A 132 -26.55 -3.55 -4.31
CA LEU A 132 -27.91 -3.35 -4.86
C LEU A 132 -28.67 -4.67 -4.96
N ASP A 133 -28.08 -5.73 -5.47
CA ASP A 133 -28.69 -7.06 -5.59
C ASP A 133 -29.05 -7.63 -4.21
N SER A 134 -28.15 -7.46 -3.24
CA SER A 134 -28.41 -7.85 -1.85
C SER A 134 -29.61 -7.11 -1.23
N ILE A 135 -29.83 -5.83 -1.59
CA ILE A 135 -30.91 -5.03 -1.02
C ILE A 135 -32.23 -5.32 -1.73
N LYS A 136 -32.23 -5.46 -3.07
CA LYS A 136 -33.44 -5.75 -3.86
C LYS A 136 -34.13 -7.04 -3.43
N SER A 137 -33.34 -8.05 -3.05
CA SER A 137 -33.90 -9.31 -2.54
C SER A 137 -34.66 -9.16 -1.21
N SER A 138 -34.56 -8.02 -0.54
CA SER A 138 -35.25 -7.75 0.73
C SER A 138 -36.70 -7.24 0.58
N GLY A 139 -37.19 -6.99 -0.64
CA GLY A 139 -38.57 -6.54 -0.92
C GLY A 139 -38.92 -5.14 -0.42
N LYS A 140 -37.91 -4.29 -0.14
CA LYS A 140 -38.14 -2.92 0.38
C LYS A 140 -38.54 -1.94 -0.72
N PRO A 141 -39.27 -0.86 -0.40
CA PRO A 141 -39.58 0.22 -1.33
C PRO A 141 -38.30 0.89 -1.90
N GLU A 142 -38.40 1.40 -3.15
CA GLU A 142 -37.27 1.91 -3.92
C GLU A 142 -36.54 3.07 -3.22
N ASN A 143 -37.27 4.01 -2.63
CA ASN A 143 -36.73 5.13 -1.86
C ASN A 143 -35.95 4.69 -0.60
N ILE A 144 -36.29 3.53 -0.05
CA ILE A 144 -35.55 2.93 1.08
C ILE A 144 -34.30 2.20 0.58
N ILE A 145 -34.42 1.55 -0.58
CA ILE A 145 -33.27 0.86 -1.24
C ILE A 145 -32.13 1.84 -1.50
N GLU A 146 -32.42 3.03 -2.04
CA GLU A 146 -31.41 4.05 -2.32
C GLU A 146 -30.66 4.50 -1.07
N LYS A 147 -31.38 4.80 0.02
CA LYS A 147 -30.77 5.20 1.29
C LYS A 147 -29.90 4.12 1.90
N ILE A 148 -30.35 2.87 1.82
CA ILE A 148 -29.57 1.72 2.31
C ILE A 148 -28.29 1.54 1.47
N LEU A 149 -28.43 1.67 0.14
CA LEU A 149 -27.29 1.57 -0.77
C LEU A 149 -26.25 2.66 -0.50
N GLU A 150 -26.69 3.90 -0.34
CA GLU A 150 -25.82 5.01 0.03
C GLU A 150 -25.04 4.72 1.34
N GLY A 151 -25.76 4.27 2.39
CA GLY A 151 -25.14 3.92 3.66
C GLY A 151 -24.12 2.79 3.51
N LYS A 152 -24.43 1.76 2.71
CA LYS A 152 -23.51 0.63 2.45
C LYS A 152 -22.28 1.07 1.64
N MET A 153 -22.46 1.93 0.64
CA MET A 153 -21.34 2.47 -0.14
C MET A 153 -20.45 3.40 0.70
N ASN A 154 -21.02 4.21 1.57
CA ASN A 154 -20.27 5.04 2.51
C ASN A 154 -19.43 4.17 3.46
N LYS A 155 -20.00 3.06 3.94
CA LYS A 155 -19.24 2.08 4.73
C LYS A 155 -18.10 1.46 3.92
N PHE A 156 -18.37 1.02 2.69
CA PHE A 156 -17.34 0.50 1.78
C PHE A 156 -16.19 1.51 1.58
N TYR A 157 -16.50 2.79 1.33
CA TYR A 157 -15.49 3.83 1.18
C TYR A 157 -14.67 4.04 2.45
N SER A 158 -15.33 4.04 3.61
CA SER A 158 -14.64 4.21 4.90
C SER A 158 -13.75 3.03 5.26
N GLU A 159 -14.05 1.82 4.81
CA GLU A 159 -13.23 0.64 5.06
C GLU A 159 -12.12 0.46 4.00
N SER A 160 -12.34 0.96 2.77
CA SER A 160 -11.45 0.70 1.63
C SER A 160 -10.43 1.80 1.36
N THR A 161 -10.59 3.00 1.91
CA THR A 161 -9.69 4.11 1.62
C THR A 161 -8.94 4.60 2.85
N LEU A 162 -7.61 4.74 2.73
CA LEU A 162 -6.74 5.09 3.85
C LEU A 162 -7.22 6.32 4.63
N MET A 163 -7.54 7.41 3.91
CA MET A 163 -7.92 8.68 4.55
C MET A 163 -9.24 8.60 5.33
N ASN A 164 -10.12 7.67 4.97
CA ASN A 164 -11.43 7.51 5.59
C ASN A 164 -11.48 6.39 6.64
N GLN A 165 -10.45 5.51 6.69
CA GLN A 165 -10.38 4.45 7.68
C GLN A 165 -10.25 5.02 9.11
N GLN A 166 -10.92 4.39 10.07
CA GLN A 166 -10.70 4.68 11.48
C GLN A 166 -9.27 4.31 11.86
N TYR A 167 -8.57 5.24 12.51
CA TYR A 167 -7.16 5.06 12.84
C TYR A 167 -6.99 4.02 13.96
N ILE A 168 -6.14 3.02 13.74
CA ILE A 168 -6.02 1.88 14.67
C ILE A 168 -5.53 2.26 16.07
N LEU A 169 -4.78 3.37 16.22
CA LEU A 169 -4.26 3.83 17.50
C LEU A 169 -5.20 4.85 18.18
N ASP A 170 -6.18 5.37 17.43
CA ASP A 170 -7.18 6.31 17.92
C ASP A 170 -8.48 6.12 17.11
N PRO A 171 -9.32 5.12 17.47
CA PRO A 171 -10.52 4.78 16.71
C PRO A 171 -11.61 5.84 16.68
N ASP A 172 -11.53 6.87 17.51
CA ASP A 172 -12.47 8.00 17.51
C ASP A 172 -12.23 8.94 16.32
N ASN A 173 -11.04 8.88 15.72
CA ASN A 173 -10.64 9.68 14.58
C ASN A 173 -10.30 8.81 13.36
N ASN A 174 -10.61 9.33 12.17
CA ASN A 174 -10.10 8.72 10.94
C ASN A 174 -8.69 9.25 10.62
N VAL A 175 -7.99 8.55 9.72
CA VAL A 175 -6.62 8.91 9.32
C VAL A 175 -6.51 10.36 8.84
N ASN A 176 -7.49 10.86 8.09
CA ASN A 176 -7.50 12.25 7.61
C ASN A 176 -7.57 13.25 8.77
N GLN A 177 -8.36 12.97 9.81
CA GLN A 177 -8.44 13.81 11.02
C GLN A 177 -7.12 13.80 11.78
N ILE A 178 -6.48 12.63 11.93
CA ILE A 178 -5.17 12.52 12.58
C ILE A 178 -4.12 13.36 11.84
N ILE A 179 -4.05 13.26 10.51
CA ILE A 179 -3.10 14.04 9.70
C ILE A 179 -3.39 15.55 9.80
N LYS A 180 -4.66 15.96 9.74
CA LYS A 180 -5.04 17.38 9.88
C LYS A 180 -4.70 17.93 11.26
N ASN A 181 -4.98 17.19 12.31
CA ASN A 181 -4.66 17.61 13.67
C ASN A 181 -3.14 17.79 13.82
N PHE A 182 -2.36 16.84 13.31
CA PHE A 182 -0.90 16.94 13.31
C PHE A 182 -0.41 18.17 12.54
N SER A 183 -0.93 18.42 11.33
CA SER A 183 -0.52 19.57 10.49
C SER A 183 -0.92 20.93 11.06
N ASN A 184 -1.90 20.99 11.95
CA ASN A 184 -2.33 22.24 12.60
C ASN A 184 -1.51 22.54 13.87
N THR A 185 -0.81 21.55 14.40
CA THR A 185 -0.04 21.65 15.64
C THR A 185 1.46 21.84 15.37
N ASN A 186 1.93 21.40 14.22
CA ASN A 186 3.29 21.46 13.73
C ASN A 186 3.35 22.16 12.36
#